data_e456de5f9f5af949eafc497ff4270add
#
_entry.id   e456de5f9f5af949eafc497ff4270add
#
_cell.length_a   1.000
_cell.length_b   1.000
_cell.length_c   1.000
_cell.angle_alpha   90.00
_cell.angle_beta   90.00
_cell.angle_gamma   90.00
#
_symmetry.space_group_name_H-M   'P 1'
#
loop_
_entity.id
_entity.type
_entity.pdbx_description
1 polymer ?
#
loop_
_entity_poly.entity_id
_entity_poly.type
_entity_poly.pdbx_seq_one_letter_code
_entity_poly.pdbx_strand_id
1 'polypeptide(L)'
;MCRFLLLHTDGPFDPAPLFAAFAGACHYSRPLDEGGQRDGWGITWLGADDTWSLHKRLAPIWEDADWLAHPPRSRAYAPHARSASFERDRRNIEYNQPYLYPGDVARAPGVRQAHPYAFAFNGLLRGVRLPRPVDGRIGAQRVWSLLRAHTRELVACNIGLIDTQHVYASCEYSHAPEYYQLRFHHGGGLRAVCSEPLPGYDFRDVPPGQVLTL
;
A
#
# COMPACT_ATOMS: atom_id res chain seq x y z
N MET A 1 8.27 -0.92 -10.23
CA MET A 1 7.45 -0.11 -9.27
C MET A 1 6.87 -1.00 -8.20
N CYS A 2 6.57 -0.45 -7.03
CA CYS A 2 5.99 -1.20 -5.91
C CYS A 2 4.60 -1.78 -6.22
N ARG A 3 4.16 -2.73 -5.40
CA ARG A 3 2.80 -3.25 -5.36
C ARG A 3 2.27 -3.17 -3.94
N PHE A 4 1.01 -2.84 -3.78
CA PHE A 4 0.35 -2.94 -2.49
C PHE A 4 -1.04 -3.55 -2.62
N LEU A 5 -1.51 -4.07 -1.50
CA LEU A 5 -2.85 -4.58 -1.30
C LEU A 5 -3.34 -4.08 0.05
N LEU A 6 -4.52 -3.51 0.10
CA LEU A 6 -5.22 -3.15 1.33
C LEU A 6 -6.46 -4.01 1.43
N LEU A 7 -6.65 -4.65 2.58
CA LEU A 7 -7.77 -5.56 2.83
C LEU A 7 -8.46 -5.17 4.14
N HIS A 8 -9.78 -5.07 4.10
CA HIS A 8 -10.62 -4.96 5.29
C HIS A 8 -11.83 -5.89 5.16
N THR A 9 -12.13 -6.62 6.23
CA THR A 9 -13.28 -7.54 6.31
C THR A 9 -14.12 -7.28 7.55
N ASP A 10 -15.34 -7.82 7.56
CA ASP A 10 -16.26 -7.63 8.69
C ASP A 10 -15.83 -8.43 9.94
N GLY A 11 -14.96 -9.42 9.78
CA GLY A 11 -14.39 -10.20 10.88
C GLY A 11 -13.04 -10.83 10.51
N PRO A 12 -12.30 -11.38 11.47
CA PRO A 12 -11.01 -12.02 11.22
C PRO A 12 -11.14 -13.18 10.26
N PHE A 13 -10.30 -13.21 9.21
CA PHE A 13 -10.26 -14.27 8.23
C PHE A 13 -8.85 -14.82 8.02
N ASP A 14 -8.73 -15.91 7.28
CA ASP A 14 -7.44 -16.45 6.86
C ASP A 14 -7.01 -15.79 5.53
N PRO A 15 -5.97 -14.95 5.53
CA PRO A 15 -5.54 -14.23 4.33
C PRO A 15 -4.57 -15.04 3.46
N ALA A 16 -4.15 -16.25 3.83
CA ALA A 16 -3.11 -17.01 3.15
C ALA A 16 -3.34 -17.16 1.64
N PRO A 17 -4.57 -17.47 1.15
CA PRO A 17 -4.80 -17.55 -0.29
C PRO A 17 -4.61 -16.22 -1.03
N LEU A 18 -5.04 -15.10 -0.41
CA LEU A 18 -4.88 -13.76 -0.98
C LEU A 18 -3.42 -13.32 -0.98
N PHE A 19 -2.66 -13.65 0.06
CA PHE A 19 -1.24 -13.33 0.12
C PHE A 19 -0.40 -14.17 -0.84
N ALA A 20 -0.75 -15.44 -1.04
CA ALA A 20 -0.13 -16.27 -2.08
C ALA A 20 -0.37 -15.68 -3.47
N ALA A 21 -1.59 -15.24 -3.78
CA ALA A 21 -1.91 -14.57 -5.03
C ALA A 21 -1.16 -13.24 -5.18
N PHE A 22 -1.10 -12.43 -4.14
CA PHE A 22 -0.36 -11.17 -4.12
C PHE A 22 1.15 -11.39 -4.30
N ALA A 23 1.74 -12.37 -3.61
CA ALA A 23 3.15 -12.74 -3.76
C ALA A 23 3.46 -13.20 -5.19
N GLY A 24 2.56 -13.99 -5.80
CA GLY A 24 2.65 -14.38 -7.21
C GLY A 24 2.64 -13.17 -8.14
N ALA A 25 1.71 -12.24 -7.95
CA ALA A 25 1.64 -11.01 -8.74
C ALA A 25 2.90 -10.13 -8.57
N CYS A 26 3.53 -10.14 -7.39
CA CYS A 26 4.78 -9.43 -7.15
C CYS A 26 6.01 -10.12 -7.78
N HIS A 27 5.98 -11.44 -7.94
CA HIS A 27 7.07 -12.20 -8.55
C HIS A 27 7.07 -12.07 -10.08
N TYR A 28 5.90 -12.09 -10.71
CA TYR A 28 5.79 -11.98 -12.16
C TYR A 28 6.01 -10.54 -12.58
N SER A 29 7.11 -10.29 -13.31
CA SER A 29 7.38 -8.95 -13.82
C SER A 29 6.48 -8.61 -15.00
N ARG A 30 5.97 -7.40 -15.01
CA ARG A 30 5.38 -6.77 -16.19
C ARG A 30 6.47 -6.05 -17.00
N PRO A 31 6.20 -5.64 -18.26
CA PRO A 31 7.19 -4.96 -19.10
C PRO A 31 7.91 -3.76 -18.46
N LEU A 32 7.26 -3.10 -17.48
CA LEU A 32 7.84 -1.96 -16.75
C LEU A 32 8.49 -2.35 -15.40
N ASP A 33 8.46 -3.64 -15.02
CA ASP A 33 8.99 -4.15 -13.75
C ASP A 33 10.03 -5.23 -14.01
N GLU A 34 11.18 -4.89 -14.48
CA GLU A 34 12.26 -5.86 -14.66
C GLU A 34 12.60 -6.58 -13.35
N GLY A 35 12.30 -7.88 -13.28
CA GLY A 35 12.61 -8.75 -12.15
C GLY A 35 11.66 -8.68 -10.95
N GLY A 36 10.46 -8.14 -11.10
CA GLY A 36 9.44 -8.09 -10.03
C GLY A 36 9.76 -7.12 -8.89
N GLN A 37 9.02 -7.23 -7.79
CA GLN A 37 9.17 -6.38 -6.59
C GLN A 37 10.10 -7.04 -5.57
N ARG A 38 11.38 -7.15 -5.91
CA ARG A 38 12.39 -7.95 -5.18
C ARG A 38 13.19 -7.20 -4.10
N ASP A 39 12.95 -5.91 -3.90
CA ASP A 39 13.79 -5.07 -3.03
C ASP A 39 13.25 -4.98 -1.59
N GLY A 40 12.48 -6.00 -1.21
CA GLY A 40 11.90 -6.15 0.11
C GLY A 40 10.39 -6.00 0.14
N TRP A 41 9.82 -6.32 1.28
CA TRP A 41 8.39 -6.19 1.52
C TRP A 41 8.08 -5.83 2.97
N GLY A 42 6.87 -5.46 3.23
CA GLY A 42 6.35 -5.30 4.56
C GLY A 42 4.85 -5.46 4.59
N ILE A 43 4.33 -5.69 5.76
CA ILE A 43 2.91 -5.83 6.02
C ILE A 43 2.58 -5.31 7.40
N THR A 44 1.40 -4.73 7.51
CA THR A 44 0.76 -4.47 8.80
C THR A 44 -0.58 -5.17 8.86
N TRP A 45 -0.98 -5.54 10.06
CA TRP A 45 -2.29 -6.12 10.34
C TRP A 45 -2.84 -5.61 11.66
N LEU A 46 -4.16 -5.61 11.77
CA LEU A 46 -4.86 -5.15 12.94
C LEU A 46 -5.02 -6.29 13.94
N GLY A 47 -4.51 -6.13 15.16
CA GLY A 47 -4.73 -7.06 16.25
C GLY A 47 -6.17 -7.07 16.77
N ALA A 48 -6.50 -8.04 17.62
CA ALA A 48 -7.83 -8.15 18.22
C ALA A 48 -8.16 -6.98 19.19
N ASP A 49 -7.15 -6.30 19.67
CA ASP A 49 -7.22 -5.10 20.52
C ASP A 49 -7.20 -3.78 19.74
N ASP A 50 -7.41 -3.85 18.43
CA ASP A 50 -7.34 -2.71 17.50
C ASP A 50 -5.97 -2.02 17.43
N THR A 51 -4.91 -2.70 17.86
CA THR A 51 -3.53 -2.23 17.64
C THR A 51 -2.94 -2.78 16.35
N TRP A 52 -2.14 -1.95 15.67
CA TRP A 52 -1.45 -2.35 14.46
C TRP A 52 -0.12 -3.03 14.77
N SER A 53 0.08 -4.21 14.21
CA SER A 53 1.37 -4.90 14.17
C SER A 53 2.05 -4.66 12.81
N LEU A 54 3.37 -4.73 12.77
CA LEU A 54 4.18 -4.46 11.58
C LEU A 54 5.28 -5.51 11.44
N HIS A 55 5.42 -6.04 10.23
CA HIS A 55 6.52 -6.90 9.81
C HIS A 55 7.16 -6.35 8.54
N LYS A 56 8.49 -6.36 8.46
CA LYS A 56 9.26 -5.93 7.27
C LYS A 56 10.46 -6.83 7.05
N ARG A 57 10.77 -7.11 5.77
CA ARG A 57 11.98 -7.84 5.35
C ARG A 57 12.58 -7.24 4.09
N LEU A 58 13.90 -7.36 3.94
CA LEU A 58 14.60 -6.99 2.71
C LEU A 58 14.51 -8.06 1.62
N ALA A 59 14.18 -9.31 1.98
CA ALA A 59 13.90 -10.36 1.00
C ALA A 59 12.58 -10.07 0.25
N PRO A 60 12.41 -10.58 -0.97
CA PRO A 60 11.14 -10.54 -1.67
C PRO A 60 10.04 -11.28 -0.89
N ILE A 61 8.78 -10.87 -1.06
CA ILE A 61 7.64 -11.51 -0.36
C ILE A 61 7.52 -13.00 -0.68
N TRP A 62 7.79 -13.43 -1.91
CA TRP A 62 7.70 -14.84 -2.31
C TRP A 62 8.79 -15.74 -1.72
N GLU A 63 9.82 -15.16 -1.10
CA GLU A 63 10.86 -15.88 -0.37
C GLU A 63 10.55 -16.00 1.13
N ASP A 64 9.49 -15.40 1.62
CA ASP A 64 9.06 -15.46 3.02
C ASP A 64 7.99 -16.53 3.24
N ALA A 65 8.37 -17.79 2.95
CA ALA A 65 7.46 -18.93 2.95
C ALA A 65 6.77 -19.15 4.31
N ASP A 66 7.51 -18.97 5.41
CA ASP A 66 6.98 -19.17 6.75
C ASP A 66 5.87 -18.18 7.06
N TRP A 67 6.06 -16.90 6.70
CA TRP A 67 5.07 -15.88 6.91
C TRP A 67 3.84 -16.09 6.01
N LEU A 68 4.06 -16.45 4.74
CA LEU A 68 2.97 -16.72 3.79
C LEU A 68 2.14 -17.94 4.17
N ALA A 69 2.75 -18.95 4.80
CA ALA A 69 2.05 -20.16 5.25
C ALA A 69 1.22 -19.93 6.53
N HIS A 70 1.66 -19.02 7.40
CA HIS A 70 1.07 -18.83 8.72
C HIS A 70 0.80 -17.35 9.05
N PRO A 71 0.11 -16.61 8.18
CA PRO A 71 -0.21 -15.22 8.48
C PRO A 71 -1.17 -15.13 9.66
N PRO A 72 -1.02 -14.12 10.52
CA PRO A 72 -1.97 -13.93 11.63
C PRO A 72 -3.38 -13.66 11.09
N ARG A 73 -4.40 -14.23 11.73
CA ARG A 73 -5.79 -13.92 11.39
C ARG A 73 -6.13 -12.51 11.85
N SER A 74 -6.68 -11.71 10.98
CA SER A 74 -7.08 -10.33 11.24
C SER A 74 -8.25 -9.94 10.36
N ARG A 75 -8.86 -8.80 10.66
CA ARG A 75 -9.86 -8.18 9.79
C ARG A 75 -9.29 -7.12 8.85
N ALA A 76 -8.05 -6.67 9.06
CA ALA A 76 -7.44 -5.65 8.23
C ALA A 76 -5.94 -5.91 8.02
N TYR A 77 -5.49 -5.72 6.75
CA TYR A 77 -4.09 -5.93 6.35
C TYR A 77 -3.68 -4.92 5.29
N ALA A 78 -2.40 -4.58 5.29
CA ALA A 78 -1.79 -3.75 4.26
C ALA A 78 -0.40 -4.28 3.86
N PRO A 79 -0.29 -5.35 3.04
CA PRO A 79 0.98 -5.76 2.46
C PRO A 79 1.43 -4.80 1.37
N HIS A 80 2.75 -4.62 1.28
CA HIS A 80 3.43 -3.83 0.27
C HIS A 80 4.73 -4.51 -0.16
N ALA A 81 4.90 -4.73 -1.45
CA ALA A 81 6.13 -5.27 -2.04
C ALA A 81 6.86 -4.16 -2.81
N ARG A 82 8.15 -4.06 -2.58
CA ARG A 82 8.97 -2.94 -3.01
C ARG A 82 9.79 -3.25 -4.26
N SER A 83 9.81 -2.29 -5.17
CA SER A 83 10.82 -2.14 -6.21
C SER A 83 11.46 -0.77 -6.00
N ALA A 84 12.74 -0.74 -5.63
CA ALA A 84 13.45 0.48 -5.31
C ALA A 84 13.78 1.28 -6.57
N SER A 85 13.48 2.57 -6.57
CA SER A 85 13.80 3.46 -7.70
C SER A 85 15.28 3.80 -7.79
N PHE A 86 16.05 3.60 -6.71
CA PHE A 86 17.49 3.89 -6.66
C PHE A 86 18.25 2.74 -6.00
N GLU A 87 19.34 2.31 -6.61
CA GLU A 87 20.19 1.21 -6.13
C GLU A 87 20.67 1.43 -4.68
N ARG A 88 21.08 2.66 -4.35
CA ARG A 88 21.53 3.02 -3.00
C ARG A 88 20.51 2.77 -1.89
N ASP A 89 19.23 2.72 -2.25
CA ASP A 89 18.14 2.61 -1.30
C ASP A 89 17.62 1.16 -1.15
N ARG A 90 18.10 0.22 -1.97
CA ARG A 90 17.65 -1.18 -2.00
C ARG A 90 17.79 -1.88 -0.65
N ARG A 91 18.88 -1.62 0.07
CA ARG A 91 19.19 -2.30 1.34
C ARG A 91 18.71 -1.55 2.58
N ASN A 92 17.91 -0.51 2.41
CA ASN A 92 17.35 0.21 3.55
C ASN A 92 15.92 -0.27 3.85
N ILE A 93 15.78 -1.02 4.94
CA ILE A 93 14.49 -1.58 5.39
C ILE A 93 13.49 -0.50 5.81
N GLU A 94 13.94 0.68 6.20
CA GLU A 94 13.07 1.80 6.58
C GLU A 94 12.22 2.30 5.41
N TYR A 95 12.70 2.09 4.17
CA TYR A 95 11.95 2.41 2.96
C TYR A 95 10.91 1.36 2.57
N ASN A 96 10.90 0.19 3.24
CA ASN A 96 9.85 -0.79 3.04
C ASN A 96 8.57 -0.27 3.69
N GLN A 97 7.52 -0.27 2.92
CA GLN A 97 6.18 0.09 3.37
C GLN A 97 5.43 -1.18 3.83
N PRO A 98 4.28 -1.06 4.50
CA PRO A 98 3.56 0.18 4.82
C PRO A 98 4.20 0.98 5.94
N TYR A 99 3.78 2.23 6.06
CA TYR A 99 4.11 3.09 7.19
C TYR A 99 2.92 3.16 8.14
N LEU A 100 3.18 2.95 9.44
CA LEU A 100 2.19 3.12 10.49
C LEU A 100 2.18 4.59 10.95
N TYR A 101 0.99 5.09 11.12
CA TYR A 101 0.77 6.43 11.61
C TYR A 101 -0.08 6.35 12.88
N PRO A 102 0.40 6.87 14.03
CA PRO A 102 -0.40 6.92 15.23
C PRO A 102 -1.59 7.85 15.02
N GLY A 103 -2.76 7.47 15.53
CA GLY A 103 -3.93 8.33 15.57
C GLY A 103 -3.66 9.61 16.38
N ASP A 104 -4.66 10.45 16.48
CA ASP A 104 -4.68 11.69 17.27
C ASP A 104 -3.63 12.74 16.89
N VAL A 105 -3.38 12.88 15.60
CA VAL A 105 -2.47 13.90 15.07
C VAL A 105 -3.26 15.02 14.41
N ALA A 106 -2.99 16.25 14.83
CA ALA A 106 -3.52 17.44 14.17
C ALA A 106 -2.93 17.53 12.75
N ARG A 107 -3.76 17.45 11.73
CA ARG A 107 -3.36 17.53 10.31
C ARG A 107 -3.42 18.94 9.75
N ALA A 108 -4.36 19.72 10.25
CA ALA A 108 -4.58 21.12 9.96
C ALA A 108 -5.47 21.68 11.07
N PRO A 109 -5.63 22.99 11.21
CA PRO A 109 -6.61 23.56 12.12
C PRO A 109 -7.99 22.93 11.90
N GLY A 110 -8.53 22.29 12.94
CA GLY A 110 -9.86 21.64 12.91
C GLY A 110 -9.89 20.21 12.33
N VAL A 111 -8.80 19.65 11.83
CA VAL A 111 -8.76 18.27 11.29
C VAL A 111 -7.86 17.39 12.15
N ARG A 112 -8.46 16.44 12.85
CA ARG A 112 -7.76 15.40 13.62
C ARG A 112 -7.98 14.02 13.02
N GLN A 113 -6.93 13.22 12.94
CA GLN A 113 -7.04 11.78 12.68
C GLN A 113 -7.23 11.09 14.02
N ALA A 114 -8.44 10.57 14.24
CA ALA A 114 -8.81 9.96 15.52
C ALA A 114 -8.21 8.55 15.72
N HIS A 115 -7.92 7.84 14.62
CA HIS A 115 -7.51 6.44 14.68
C HIS A 115 -6.14 6.22 14.02
N PRO A 116 -5.34 5.27 14.52
CA PRO A 116 -4.14 4.81 13.86
C PRO A 116 -4.46 4.27 12.47
N TYR A 117 -3.56 4.48 11.52
CA TYR A 117 -3.74 3.97 10.16
C TYR A 117 -2.41 3.52 9.54
N ALA A 118 -2.50 2.63 8.56
CA ALA A 118 -1.41 2.27 7.70
C ALA A 118 -1.50 3.03 6.37
N PHE A 119 -0.33 3.35 5.83
CA PHE A 119 -0.18 4.10 4.58
C PHE A 119 0.72 3.33 3.62
N ALA A 120 0.29 3.20 2.37
CA ALA A 120 1.05 2.67 1.26
C ALA A 120 1.07 3.65 0.09
N PHE A 121 2.20 3.73 -0.59
CA PHE A 121 2.40 4.58 -1.75
C PHE A 121 3.07 3.80 -2.88
N ASN A 122 2.55 3.96 -4.09
CA ASN A 122 3.18 3.46 -5.29
C ASN A 122 3.16 4.54 -6.37
N GLY A 123 4.32 5.07 -6.71
CA GLY A 123 4.39 6.15 -7.68
C GLY A 123 5.79 6.74 -7.83
N LEU A 124 5.90 7.69 -8.73
CA LEU A 124 7.08 8.51 -8.96
C LEU A 124 6.67 9.95 -9.20
N LEU A 125 7.15 10.84 -8.35
CA LEU A 125 7.02 12.28 -8.46
C LEU A 125 8.38 12.84 -8.84
N ARG A 126 8.54 13.31 -10.06
CA ARG A 126 9.80 13.93 -10.50
C ARG A 126 9.96 15.31 -9.88
N GLY A 127 11.21 15.68 -9.56
CA GLY A 127 11.52 16.98 -8.97
C GLY A 127 11.17 17.10 -7.47
N VAL A 128 10.51 16.10 -6.90
CA VAL A 128 10.13 16.10 -5.49
C VAL A 128 11.13 15.27 -4.68
N ARG A 129 11.82 15.91 -3.75
CA ARG A 129 12.57 15.21 -2.69
C ARG A 129 11.65 15.03 -1.49
N LEU A 130 11.18 13.80 -1.29
CA LEU A 130 10.59 13.45 0.00
C LEU A 130 11.70 13.46 1.04
N PRO A 131 11.53 14.14 2.19
CA PRO A 131 12.45 13.95 3.31
C PRO A 131 12.45 12.48 3.68
N ARG A 132 13.57 11.98 4.21
CA ARG A 132 13.69 10.61 4.67
C ARG A 132 12.46 10.26 5.49
N PRO A 133 11.80 9.13 5.25
CA PRO A 133 10.71 8.65 6.08
C PRO A 133 11.29 8.17 7.42
N VAL A 134 11.76 9.11 8.24
CA VAL A 134 12.34 8.82 9.56
C VAL A 134 11.26 8.37 10.53
N ASP A 135 10.05 8.80 10.30
CA ASP A 135 8.83 8.25 10.86
C ASP A 135 7.71 8.40 9.83
N GLY A 136 6.73 7.50 9.85
CA GLY A 136 5.59 7.53 8.93
C GLY A 136 4.79 8.84 8.90
N ARG A 137 5.13 9.80 9.77
CA ARG A 137 4.46 11.10 9.90
C ARG A 137 4.71 12.03 8.72
N ILE A 138 5.86 11.91 8.07
CA ILE A 138 6.24 12.82 6.99
C ILE A 138 5.73 12.30 5.64
N GLY A 139 5.59 10.98 5.48
CA GLY A 139 5.26 10.36 4.21
C GLY A 139 3.88 10.75 3.68
N ALA A 140 2.81 10.43 4.40
CA ALA A 140 1.44 10.58 3.91
C ALA A 140 1.02 12.04 3.72
N GLN A 141 1.27 12.90 4.71
CA GLN A 141 0.87 14.30 4.64
C GLN A 141 1.62 15.07 3.57
N ARG A 142 2.90 14.77 3.39
CA ARG A 142 3.72 15.49 2.44
C ARG A 142 3.55 14.98 1.02
N VAL A 143 3.36 13.68 0.82
CA VAL A 143 2.97 13.14 -0.48
C VAL A 143 1.65 13.77 -0.94
N TRP A 144 0.65 13.82 -0.08
CA TRP A 144 -0.65 14.42 -0.39
C TRP A 144 -0.56 15.93 -0.69
N SER A 145 0.26 16.67 0.05
CA SER A 145 0.51 18.10 -0.17
C SER A 145 1.27 18.36 -1.48
N LEU A 146 2.24 17.51 -1.78
CA LEU A 146 3.08 17.61 -2.97
C LEU A 146 2.32 17.21 -4.23
N LEU A 147 1.39 16.27 -4.15
CA LEU A 147 0.48 15.92 -5.23
C LEU A 147 -0.27 17.13 -5.78
N ARG A 148 -0.86 17.90 -4.90
CA ARG A 148 -1.63 19.09 -5.29
C ARG A 148 -0.75 20.22 -5.87
N ALA A 149 0.53 20.28 -5.45
CA ALA A 149 1.44 21.34 -5.88
C ALA A 149 2.19 21.02 -7.19
N HIS A 150 2.35 19.73 -7.55
CA HIS A 150 3.27 19.31 -8.62
C HIS A 150 2.66 18.35 -9.64
N THR A 151 1.37 18.43 -9.89
CA THR A 151 0.64 17.55 -10.83
C THR A 151 1.18 17.54 -12.27
N ARG A 152 2.00 18.51 -12.65
CA ARG A 152 2.59 18.57 -14.00
C ARG A 152 3.80 17.64 -14.20
N GLU A 153 4.44 17.21 -13.12
CA GLU A 153 5.60 16.31 -13.15
C GLU A 153 5.27 14.91 -12.60
N LEU A 154 4.00 14.61 -12.48
CA LEU A 154 3.48 13.35 -11.97
C LEU A 154 3.65 12.26 -13.02
N VAL A 155 4.39 11.21 -12.68
CA VAL A 155 4.37 9.95 -13.44
C VAL A 155 3.19 9.11 -12.95
N ALA A 156 3.17 8.80 -11.66
CA ALA A 156 2.04 8.19 -10.98
C ALA A 156 2.07 8.54 -9.48
N CYS A 157 0.91 8.57 -8.87
CA CYS A 157 0.77 8.73 -7.45
C CYS A 157 -0.45 7.96 -6.94
N ASN A 158 -0.20 6.73 -6.61
CA ASN A 158 -1.18 5.84 -6.04
C ASN A 158 -1.00 5.80 -4.53
N ILE A 159 -2.03 6.21 -3.82
CA ILE A 159 -2.05 6.23 -2.37
C ILE A 159 -3.09 5.25 -1.88
N GLY A 160 -2.70 4.42 -0.93
CA GLY A 160 -3.59 3.59 -0.15
C GLY A 160 -3.46 3.91 1.34
N LEU A 161 -4.58 3.98 2.02
CA LEU A 161 -4.65 4.17 3.46
C LEU A 161 -5.71 3.25 4.03
N ILE A 162 -5.40 2.62 5.15
CA ILE A 162 -6.34 1.77 5.88
C ILE A 162 -6.31 2.13 7.36
N ASP A 163 -7.46 2.33 7.93
CA ASP A 163 -7.66 2.48 9.38
C ASP A 163 -8.43 1.28 9.96
N THR A 164 -8.93 1.38 11.17
CA THR A 164 -9.67 0.30 11.83
C THR A 164 -11.06 0.04 11.24
N GLN A 165 -11.55 0.88 10.32
CA GLN A 165 -12.92 0.84 9.81
C GLN A 165 -13.00 0.89 8.28
N HIS A 166 -12.07 1.60 7.61
CA HIS A 166 -12.18 1.94 6.21
C HIS A 166 -10.88 1.70 5.45
N VAL A 167 -11.03 1.50 4.16
CA VAL A 167 -9.95 1.55 3.17
C VAL A 167 -10.15 2.78 2.30
N TYR A 168 -9.10 3.58 2.16
CA TYR A 168 -9.10 4.76 1.29
C TYR A 168 -8.08 4.58 0.18
N ALA A 169 -8.41 5.03 -1.01
CA ALA A 169 -7.48 5.01 -2.13
C ALA A 169 -7.60 6.26 -2.99
N SER A 170 -6.47 6.70 -3.53
CA SER A 170 -6.41 7.70 -4.59
C SER A 170 -5.49 7.17 -5.69
N CYS A 171 -5.93 7.28 -6.94
CA CYS A 171 -5.25 6.78 -8.11
C CYS A 171 -5.02 7.94 -9.07
N GLU A 172 -3.75 8.30 -9.31
CA GLU A 172 -3.40 9.34 -10.28
C GLU A 172 -2.17 8.92 -11.09
N TYR A 173 -2.23 9.14 -12.40
CA TYR A 173 -1.14 8.85 -13.33
C TYR A 173 -1.26 9.75 -14.57
N SER A 174 -0.12 10.00 -15.22
CA SER A 174 -0.06 10.78 -16.45
C SER A 174 0.02 9.92 -17.73
N HIS A 175 0.43 8.66 -17.59
CA HIS A 175 0.58 7.71 -18.70
C HIS A 175 0.52 6.27 -18.18
N ALA A 176 0.54 5.29 -19.07
CA ALA A 176 0.52 3.85 -18.80
C ALA A 176 -0.60 3.44 -17.81
N PRO A 177 -1.89 3.73 -18.14
CA PRO A 177 -3.00 3.40 -17.25
C PRO A 177 -3.08 1.92 -16.93
N GLU A 178 -2.76 1.06 -17.89
CA GLU A 178 -2.74 -0.40 -17.71
C GLU A 178 -1.79 -0.85 -16.60
N TYR A 179 -0.77 -0.04 -16.30
CA TYR A 179 0.23 -0.32 -15.29
C TYR A 179 -0.05 0.36 -13.95
N TYR A 180 -0.53 1.60 -13.96
CA TYR A 180 -0.69 2.41 -12.76
C TYR A 180 -2.11 2.38 -12.18
N GLN A 181 -3.09 1.90 -12.94
CA GLN A 181 -4.47 1.86 -12.47
C GLN A 181 -4.61 1.01 -11.21
N LEU A 182 -5.10 1.61 -10.12
CA LEU A 182 -5.54 0.86 -8.95
C LEU A 182 -6.88 0.18 -9.20
N ARG A 183 -7.07 -0.95 -8.54
CA ARG A 183 -8.30 -1.74 -8.60
C ARG A 183 -8.90 -1.85 -7.21
N PHE A 184 -10.23 -1.91 -7.15
CA PHE A 184 -10.93 -2.14 -5.89
C PHE A 184 -11.98 -3.23 -6.02
N HIS A 185 -12.22 -3.92 -4.92
CA HIS A 185 -13.31 -4.87 -4.73
C HIS A 185 -14.13 -4.47 -3.50
N HIS A 186 -15.46 -4.55 -3.60
CA HIS A 186 -16.36 -4.35 -2.48
C HIS A 186 -17.53 -5.33 -2.62
N GLY A 187 -17.51 -6.38 -1.83
CA GLY A 187 -18.55 -7.42 -1.84
C GLY A 187 -18.19 -8.61 -0.95
N GLY A 188 -19.19 -9.39 -0.56
CA GLY A 188 -18.97 -10.59 0.25
C GLY A 188 -18.30 -10.36 1.61
N GLY A 189 -18.47 -9.17 2.22
CA GLY A 189 -17.80 -8.79 3.47
C GLY A 189 -16.31 -8.44 3.30
N LEU A 190 -15.79 -8.36 2.05
CA LEU A 190 -14.43 -7.95 1.74
C LEU A 190 -14.42 -6.58 1.06
N ARG A 191 -13.60 -5.69 1.56
CA ARG A 191 -13.22 -4.41 0.97
C ARG A 191 -11.73 -4.43 0.66
N ALA A 192 -11.38 -4.27 -0.60
CA ALA A 192 -9.99 -4.39 -1.02
C ALA A 192 -9.61 -3.30 -2.04
N VAL A 193 -8.37 -2.82 -1.94
CA VAL A 193 -7.73 -1.99 -2.97
C VAL A 193 -6.37 -2.60 -3.28
N CYS A 194 -6.04 -2.76 -4.56
CA CYS A 194 -4.78 -3.36 -4.97
C CYS A 194 -4.19 -2.71 -6.22
N SER A 195 -2.89 -2.86 -6.38
CA SER A 195 -2.16 -2.48 -7.59
C SER A 195 -2.39 -3.46 -8.74
N GLU A 196 -2.78 -4.69 -8.44
CA GLU A 196 -3.05 -5.78 -9.37
C GLU A 196 -4.33 -6.50 -8.96
N PRO A 197 -5.26 -6.80 -9.87
CA PRO A 197 -6.41 -7.61 -9.53
C PRO A 197 -5.97 -9.01 -9.11
N LEU A 198 -6.55 -9.50 -8.03
CA LEU A 198 -6.30 -10.86 -7.55
C LEU A 198 -7.36 -11.83 -8.12
N PRO A 199 -6.98 -13.05 -8.45
CA PRO A 199 -7.91 -14.04 -9.00
C PRO A 199 -9.04 -14.37 -8.02
N GLY A 200 -10.22 -14.66 -8.55
CA GLY A 200 -11.40 -15.05 -7.75
C GLY A 200 -12.25 -13.89 -7.23
N TYR A 201 -11.89 -12.65 -7.53
CA TYR A 201 -12.63 -11.46 -7.12
C TYR A 201 -12.93 -10.54 -8.30
N ASP A 202 -14.11 -9.90 -8.27
CA ASP A 202 -14.49 -8.88 -9.25
C ASP A 202 -13.91 -7.52 -8.85
N PHE A 203 -12.80 -7.18 -9.46
CA PHE A 203 -12.12 -5.90 -9.24
C PHE A 203 -12.54 -4.88 -10.30
N ARG A 204 -12.82 -3.67 -9.85
CA ARG A 204 -13.15 -2.50 -10.67
C ARG A 204 -12.09 -1.42 -10.56
N ASP A 205 -12.02 -0.53 -11.53
CA ASP A 205 -11.07 0.59 -11.54
C ASP A 205 -11.39 1.61 -10.44
N VAL A 206 -10.39 2.01 -9.68
CA VAL A 206 -10.48 3.22 -8.85
C VAL A 206 -10.52 4.42 -9.78
N PRO A 207 -11.57 5.27 -9.72
CA PRO A 207 -11.65 6.42 -10.62
C PRO A 207 -10.45 7.36 -10.43
N PRO A 208 -9.69 7.67 -11.50
CA PRO A 208 -8.55 8.59 -11.41
C PRO A 208 -8.95 9.96 -10.91
N GLY A 209 -8.10 10.57 -10.08
CA GLY A 209 -8.32 11.92 -9.54
C GLY A 209 -9.37 12.00 -8.43
N GLN A 210 -9.95 10.87 -8.00
CA GLN A 210 -10.92 10.82 -6.93
C GLN A 210 -10.39 10.04 -5.73
N VAL A 211 -10.93 10.34 -4.55
CA VAL A 211 -10.69 9.54 -3.35
C VAL A 211 -11.83 8.53 -3.21
N LEU A 212 -11.47 7.26 -3.27
CA LEU A 212 -12.36 6.16 -2.97
C LEU A 212 -12.35 5.90 -1.46
N THR A 213 -13.50 5.63 -0.87
CA THR A 213 -13.67 5.14 0.52
C THR A 213 -14.52 3.88 0.50
N LEU A 214 -14.02 2.82 1.14
CA LEU A 214 -14.69 1.52 1.27
C LEU A 214 -14.92 1.18 2.73
#